data_a5cffae734423b7c6957044316555958
#
_entry.id   a5cffae734423b7c6957044316555958
#
_cell.length_a   1.000
_cell.length_b   1.000
_cell.length_c   1.000
_cell.angle_alpha   90.00
_cell.angle_beta   90.00
_cell.angle_gamma   90.00
#
_symmetry.space_group_name_H-M   'P 1'
#
loop_
_entity.id
_entity.type
_entity.pdbx_description
1 polymer ?
#
loop_
_entity_poly.entity_id
_entity_poly.type
_entity_poly.pdbx_seq_one_letter_code
_entity_poly.pdbx_strand_id
1 'polypeptide(L)'
;MKESNRWKKILPELLAVILCLGIMCVGISLKEGYHMDELLSFELANARYNPWIVPTQPEGRLAKFVREEIQGDSFPETVANLTDTVKDVLQNRGNSKLLSYKADVYEEPVWISAEQFRDYVTVDGDDAFDYLSVYFNVKDDNHPPVHFMLLHTMSSLFGGTLSPWLGCFINLVCLGITLWLLLRLGRQLADIFSMRERGRQLGILAVLLYGLSTGALATVLLIRMYGLLSCLCVALLSVHVEKWKDHGFDRKNKGLIAVTVLGFLTQYFFLFYCILLAAVTAAGLLCGKRTRELWIYIRSMILAAVIGLALFPFAVADVFSSGRGTEALDNLASGFSGYGARLLSFAKIVADRTVGGLLLAAACLAGVVL
;
A
#
# COMPACT_ATOMS: atom_id res chain seq x y z
N MET A 1 -16.31 6.08 -40.90
CA MET A 1 -15.72 7.40 -40.61
C MET A 1 -15.75 7.81 -39.11
N LYS A 2 -16.75 7.45 -38.31
CA LYS A 2 -16.80 7.82 -36.86
C LYS A 2 -15.75 7.10 -35.99
N GLU A 3 -15.38 5.87 -36.28
CA GLU A 3 -14.37 5.10 -35.49
C GLU A 3 -12.95 5.61 -35.69
N SER A 4 -12.54 5.93 -36.92
CA SER A 4 -11.21 6.48 -37.22
C SER A 4 -10.90 7.77 -36.41
N ASN A 5 -11.92 8.58 -36.12
CA ASN A 5 -11.76 9.81 -35.36
C ASN A 5 -11.63 9.61 -33.84
N ARG A 6 -12.11 8.48 -33.32
CA ARG A 6 -12.00 8.14 -31.88
C ARG A 6 -10.59 7.70 -31.53
N TRP A 7 -9.96 6.89 -32.36
CA TRP A 7 -8.57 6.44 -32.17
C TRP A 7 -7.57 7.60 -32.18
N LYS A 8 -7.72 8.55 -33.12
CA LYS A 8 -6.86 9.74 -33.15
C LYS A 8 -6.94 10.60 -31.89
N LYS A 9 -8.07 10.53 -31.17
CA LYS A 9 -8.26 11.27 -29.91
C LYS A 9 -7.62 10.56 -28.71
N ILE A 10 -7.51 9.24 -28.69
CA ILE A 10 -6.97 8.47 -27.55
C ILE A 10 -5.47 8.21 -27.72
N LEU A 11 -4.97 8.22 -28.96
CA LEU A 11 -3.61 7.84 -29.31
C LEU A 11 -2.51 8.56 -28.49
N PRO A 12 -2.53 9.90 -28.27
CA PRO A 12 -1.49 10.55 -27.47
C PRO A 12 -1.49 10.13 -25.99
N GLU A 13 -2.66 9.87 -25.40
CA GLU A 13 -2.78 9.37 -24.03
C GLU A 13 -2.19 7.95 -23.92
N LEU A 14 -2.54 7.10 -24.89
CA LEU A 14 -2.03 5.74 -24.96
C LEU A 14 -0.51 5.71 -25.16
N LEU A 15 0.02 6.56 -26.07
CA LEU A 15 1.46 6.65 -26.31
C LEU A 15 2.22 7.12 -25.06
N ALA A 16 1.69 8.11 -24.32
CA ALA A 16 2.30 8.57 -23.07
C ALA A 16 2.36 7.44 -22.02
N VAL A 17 1.28 6.68 -21.87
CA VAL A 17 1.22 5.54 -20.93
C VAL A 17 2.19 4.43 -21.38
N ILE A 18 2.18 4.06 -22.66
CA ILE A 18 3.07 3.00 -23.19
C ILE A 18 4.53 3.41 -23.04
N LEU A 19 4.88 4.68 -23.30
CA LEU A 19 6.24 5.18 -23.10
C LEU A 19 6.69 4.99 -21.64
N CYS A 20 5.87 5.43 -20.68
CA CYS A 20 6.19 5.29 -19.25
C CYS A 20 6.35 3.82 -18.86
N LEU A 21 5.40 2.96 -19.22
CA LEU A 21 5.45 1.54 -18.89
C LEU A 21 6.64 0.83 -19.59
N GLY A 22 6.94 1.20 -20.84
CA GLY A 22 8.07 0.64 -21.58
C GLY A 22 9.42 0.93 -20.91
N ILE A 23 9.62 2.17 -20.45
CA ILE A 23 10.83 2.56 -19.71
C ILE A 23 10.94 1.75 -18.40
N MET A 24 9.82 1.54 -17.70
CA MET A 24 9.81 0.74 -16.47
C MET A 24 10.13 -0.73 -16.74
N CYS A 25 9.60 -1.31 -17.83
CA CYS A 25 9.94 -2.68 -18.23
C CYS A 25 11.44 -2.84 -18.52
N VAL A 26 12.05 -1.86 -19.20
CA VAL A 26 13.50 -1.85 -19.40
C VAL A 26 14.24 -1.77 -18.06
N GLY A 27 13.81 -0.89 -17.16
CA GLY A 27 14.38 -0.77 -15.82
C GLY A 27 14.31 -2.10 -15.04
N ILE A 28 13.16 -2.79 -15.07
CA ILE A 28 13.00 -4.09 -14.42
C ILE A 28 13.94 -5.14 -15.02
N SER A 29 14.08 -5.15 -16.36
CA SER A 29 14.95 -6.09 -17.06
C SER A 29 16.43 -5.86 -16.77
N LEU A 30 16.80 -4.64 -16.36
CA LEU A 30 18.17 -4.26 -15.98
C LEU A 30 18.41 -4.36 -14.46
N LYS A 31 17.41 -4.75 -13.69
CA LYS A 31 17.54 -4.86 -12.24
C LYS A 31 18.41 -6.06 -11.87
N GLU A 32 19.56 -5.79 -11.28
CA GLU A 32 20.46 -6.78 -10.73
C GLU A 32 20.37 -6.83 -9.20
N GLY A 33 20.10 -8.01 -8.66
CA GLY A 33 20.04 -8.24 -7.21
C GLY A 33 18.82 -7.65 -6.50
N TYR A 34 18.84 -7.74 -5.19
CA TYR A 34 17.75 -7.34 -4.29
C TYR A 34 18.26 -6.46 -3.17
N HIS A 35 17.45 -5.47 -2.78
CA HIS A 35 17.64 -4.79 -1.51
C HIS A 35 17.19 -5.71 -0.35
N MET A 36 17.76 -5.51 0.84
CA MET A 36 17.39 -6.32 2.01
C MET A 36 15.87 -6.30 2.26
N ASP A 37 15.25 -5.12 2.17
CA ASP A 37 13.80 -4.99 2.37
C ASP A 37 12.96 -5.76 1.33
N GLU A 38 13.51 -6.02 0.15
CA GLU A 38 12.82 -6.82 -0.88
C GLU A 38 12.86 -8.30 -0.53
N LEU A 39 14.01 -8.77 -0.02
CA LEU A 39 14.13 -10.13 0.50
C LEU A 39 13.21 -10.33 1.69
N LEU A 40 13.17 -9.38 2.64
CA LEU A 40 12.21 -9.39 3.74
C LEU A 40 10.75 -9.39 3.24
N SER A 41 10.47 -8.75 2.10
CA SER A 41 9.12 -8.81 1.53
C SER A 41 8.77 -10.20 0.99
N PHE A 42 9.72 -10.86 0.32
CA PHE A 42 9.52 -12.25 -0.12
C PHE A 42 9.40 -13.21 1.06
N GLU A 43 10.18 -13.01 2.10
CA GLU A 43 10.14 -13.79 3.32
C GLU A 43 8.81 -13.68 4.04
N LEU A 44 8.34 -12.46 4.31
CA LEU A 44 7.02 -12.22 4.91
C LEU A 44 5.87 -12.76 4.04
N ALA A 45 6.07 -12.78 2.72
CA ALA A 45 5.09 -13.33 1.80
C ALA A 45 5.13 -14.87 1.72
N ASN A 46 6.29 -15.50 1.78
CA ASN A 46 6.46 -16.88 1.32
C ASN A 46 6.88 -17.87 2.43
N ALA A 47 7.59 -17.40 3.47
CA ALA A 47 7.95 -18.28 4.57
C ALA A 47 6.71 -18.80 5.31
N ARG A 48 6.65 -20.10 5.55
CA ARG A 48 5.48 -20.73 6.16
C ARG A 48 5.48 -20.56 7.68
N TYR A 49 4.66 -19.63 8.18
CA TYR A 49 4.46 -19.26 9.60
C TYR A 49 5.75 -18.92 10.37
N ASN A 50 6.84 -18.68 9.67
CA ASN A 50 8.13 -18.33 10.28
C ASN A 50 8.86 -17.30 9.40
N PRO A 51 8.56 -15.98 9.55
CA PRO A 51 9.01 -14.96 8.61
C PRO A 51 10.47 -14.51 8.80
N TRP A 52 11.27 -15.16 9.63
CA TRP A 52 12.60 -14.66 9.96
C TRP A 52 13.71 -15.52 9.38
N ILE A 53 14.35 -15.08 8.29
CA ILE A 53 15.54 -15.71 7.71
C ILE A 53 16.72 -15.65 8.67
N VAL A 54 16.88 -14.54 9.39
CA VAL A 54 17.98 -14.34 10.30
C VAL A 54 17.52 -14.68 11.71
N PRO A 55 17.99 -15.79 12.29
CA PRO A 55 17.54 -16.22 13.62
C PRO A 55 18.07 -15.34 14.77
N THR A 56 18.54 -14.14 14.48
CA THR A 56 18.86 -13.12 15.49
C THR A 56 17.61 -12.50 16.10
N GLN A 57 16.45 -12.69 15.48
CA GLN A 57 15.16 -12.36 16.10
C GLN A 57 14.39 -13.65 16.32
N PRO A 58 14.02 -13.95 17.56
CA PRO A 58 13.24 -15.14 17.85
C PRO A 58 11.89 -15.07 17.13
N GLU A 59 11.42 -16.21 16.67
CA GLU A 59 10.04 -16.35 16.23
C GLU A 59 9.11 -15.73 17.28
N GLY A 60 8.26 -14.81 16.89
CA GLY A 60 7.34 -14.15 17.79
C GLY A 60 6.44 -15.20 18.47
N ARG A 61 6.16 -15.03 19.77
CA ARG A 61 5.36 -15.97 20.59
C ARG A 61 4.07 -16.42 19.88
N LEU A 62 3.39 -15.50 19.20
CA LEU A 62 2.14 -15.83 18.53
C LEU A 62 2.36 -16.58 17.21
N ALA A 63 3.40 -16.30 16.45
CA ALA A 63 3.72 -17.03 15.23
C ALA A 63 4.05 -18.49 15.56
N LYS A 64 4.91 -18.70 16.55
CA LYS A 64 5.21 -20.04 17.08
C LYS A 64 3.95 -20.77 17.55
N PHE A 65 3.08 -20.08 18.30
CA PHE A 65 1.82 -20.64 18.75
C PHE A 65 0.90 -21.04 17.59
N VAL A 66 0.80 -20.20 16.56
CA VAL A 66 -0.02 -20.51 15.38
C VAL A 66 0.52 -21.74 14.66
N ARG A 67 1.82 -21.80 14.44
CA ARG A 67 2.48 -22.94 13.79
C ARG A 67 2.31 -24.24 14.55
N GLU A 68 2.46 -24.21 15.86
CA GLU A 68 2.48 -25.43 16.69
C GLU A 68 1.09 -25.86 17.18
N GLU A 69 0.16 -24.91 17.34
CA GLU A 69 -1.11 -25.19 18.02
C GLU A 69 -2.36 -24.91 17.17
N ILE A 70 -2.25 -24.07 16.15
CA ILE A 70 -3.40 -23.73 15.29
C ILE A 70 -3.30 -24.40 13.94
N GLN A 71 -2.12 -24.39 13.32
CA GLN A 71 -1.92 -24.95 11.99
C GLN A 71 -2.16 -26.48 12.05
N GLY A 72 -3.07 -26.98 11.20
CA GLY A 72 -3.32 -28.39 10.99
C GLY A 72 -2.93 -28.79 9.56
N ASP A 73 -2.89 -30.10 9.32
CA ASP A 73 -2.59 -30.66 7.98
C ASP A 73 -3.68 -30.36 6.95
N SER A 74 -4.80 -29.80 7.39
CA SER A 74 -5.93 -29.43 6.53
C SER A 74 -6.63 -28.16 7.04
N PHE A 75 -7.31 -27.45 6.11
CA PHE A 75 -8.10 -26.28 6.46
C PHE A 75 -9.19 -26.54 7.53
N PRO A 76 -9.98 -27.64 7.49
CA PRO A 76 -10.93 -27.94 8.55
C PRO A 76 -10.28 -28.13 9.90
N GLU A 77 -9.12 -28.73 9.97
CA GLU A 77 -8.35 -28.95 11.19
C GLU A 77 -7.83 -27.64 11.76
N THR A 78 -7.26 -26.78 10.92
CA THR A 78 -6.84 -25.43 11.31
C THR A 78 -7.99 -24.62 11.90
N VAL A 79 -9.20 -24.70 11.31
CA VAL A 79 -10.40 -24.04 11.85
C VAL A 79 -10.83 -24.63 13.19
N ALA A 80 -10.74 -25.94 13.36
CA ALA A 80 -11.05 -26.62 14.62
C ALA A 80 -10.08 -26.17 15.73
N ASN A 81 -8.77 -26.20 15.46
CA ASN A 81 -7.72 -25.78 16.40
C ASN A 81 -7.87 -24.30 16.80
N LEU A 82 -8.18 -23.43 15.83
CA LEU A 82 -8.46 -22.00 16.09
C LEU A 82 -9.70 -21.84 17.00
N THR A 83 -10.74 -22.62 16.72
CA THR A 83 -11.98 -22.58 17.54
C THR A 83 -11.73 -23.01 18.98
N ASP A 84 -10.92 -24.04 19.18
CA ASP A 84 -10.57 -24.53 20.50
C ASP A 84 -9.62 -23.55 21.24
N THR A 85 -8.72 -22.90 20.52
CA THR A 85 -7.92 -21.80 21.07
C THR A 85 -8.81 -20.64 21.54
N VAL A 86 -9.79 -20.23 20.76
CA VAL A 86 -10.73 -19.17 21.16
C VAL A 86 -11.50 -19.59 22.41
N LYS A 87 -11.97 -20.83 22.51
CA LYS A 87 -12.64 -21.36 23.70
C LYS A 87 -11.70 -21.33 24.93
N ASP A 88 -10.46 -21.77 24.77
CA ASP A 88 -9.45 -21.72 25.84
C ASP A 88 -9.22 -20.29 26.36
N VAL A 89 -9.04 -19.32 25.46
CA VAL A 89 -8.86 -17.91 25.83
C VAL A 89 -10.09 -17.37 26.58
N LEU A 90 -11.30 -17.73 26.15
CA LEU A 90 -12.55 -17.28 26.80
C LEU A 90 -12.76 -17.91 28.17
N GLN A 91 -12.41 -19.19 28.34
CA GLN A 91 -12.57 -19.94 29.56
C GLN A 91 -11.48 -19.66 30.60
N ASN A 92 -10.23 -19.67 30.17
CA ASN A 92 -9.07 -19.59 31.06
C ASN A 92 -8.47 -18.18 31.17
N ARG A 93 -8.94 -17.23 30.36
CA ARG A 93 -8.50 -15.82 30.37
C ARG A 93 -7.00 -15.66 30.45
N GLY A 94 -6.47 -15.04 31.53
CA GLY A 94 -5.04 -14.80 31.73
C GLY A 94 -4.18 -16.07 31.84
N ASN A 95 -4.76 -17.23 32.08
CA ASN A 95 -4.08 -18.54 32.16
C ASN A 95 -4.27 -19.38 30.90
N SER A 96 -4.73 -18.79 29.79
CA SER A 96 -4.87 -19.49 28.53
C SER A 96 -3.53 -19.96 27.98
N LYS A 97 -3.55 -21.06 27.21
CA LYS A 97 -2.36 -21.61 26.56
C LYS A 97 -1.65 -20.55 25.70
N LEU A 98 -2.41 -19.74 24.96
CA LEU A 98 -1.87 -18.65 24.15
C LEU A 98 -1.06 -17.63 24.98
N LEU A 99 -1.54 -17.22 26.15
CA LEU A 99 -0.87 -16.21 26.97
C LEU A 99 0.32 -16.78 27.75
N SER A 100 0.34 -18.07 28.02
CA SER A 100 1.46 -18.77 28.68
C SER A 100 2.56 -19.20 27.70
N TYR A 101 2.32 -19.13 26.39
CA TYR A 101 3.27 -19.57 25.37
C TYR A 101 4.52 -18.70 25.37
N LYS A 102 5.71 -19.31 25.22
CA LYS A 102 6.99 -18.60 25.23
C LYS A 102 7.58 -18.55 23.83
N ALA A 103 8.11 -17.38 23.43
CA ALA A 103 8.93 -17.26 22.24
C ALA A 103 10.29 -17.94 22.43
N ASP A 104 10.89 -18.38 21.33
CA ASP A 104 12.29 -18.80 21.34
C ASP A 104 13.20 -17.58 21.46
N VAL A 105 14.35 -17.75 22.09
CA VAL A 105 15.38 -16.72 22.21
C VAL A 105 16.63 -17.24 21.54
N TYR A 106 17.13 -16.49 20.54
CA TYR A 106 18.39 -16.79 19.88
C TYR A 106 19.45 -15.80 20.40
N GLU A 107 20.52 -16.33 20.97
CA GLU A 107 21.61 -15.51 21.53
C GLU A 107 22.70 -15.21 20.50
N GLU A 108 22.83 -16.03 19.46
CA GLU A 108 23.88 -15.92 18.45
C GLU A 108 23.35 -16.08 17.02
N PRO A 109 24.03 -15.48 16.01
CA PRO A 109 23.69 -15.68 14.61
C PRO A 109 23.81 -17.16 14.21
N VAL A 110 22.84 -17.66 13.49
CA VAL A 110 22.82 -19.03 12.97
C VAL A 110 23.09 -19.01 11.47
N TRP A 111 23.93 -19.91 11.01
CA TRP A 111 24.16 -20.13 9.60
C TRP A 111 23.07 -21.03 9.01
N ILE A 112 22.49 -20.62 7.90
CA ILE A 112 21.50 -21.40 7.16
C ILE A 112 22.06 -21.84 5.80
N SER A 113 21.56 -22.96 5.26
CA SER A 113 21.93 -23.40 3.92
C SER A 113 21.30 -22.53 2.83
N ALA A 114 21.86 -22.56 1.62
CA ALA A 114 21.27 -21.88 0.47
C ALA A 114 19.89 -22.47 0.10
N GLU A 115 19.65 -23.75 0.38
CA GLU A 115 18.37 -24.41 0.19
C GLU A 115 17.34 -23.86 1.17
N GLN A 116 17.69 -23.79 2.45
CA GLN A 116 16.83 -23.19 3.48
C GLN A 116 16.51 -21.73 3.17
N PHE A 117 17.52 -20.93 2.73
CA PHE A 117 17.27 -19.56 2.31
C PHE A 117 16.25 -19.49 1.15
N ARG A 118 16.38 -20.41 0.16
CA ARG A 118 15.47 -20.47 -0.97
C ARG A 118 14.04 -20.81 -0.55
N ASP A 119 13.89 -21.74 0.38
CA ASP A 119 12.61 -22.13 0.96
C ASP A 119 11.87 -20.93 1.60
N TYR A 120 12.61 -20.07 2.30
CA TYR A 120 12.04 -18.86 2.91
C TYR A 120 11.51 -17.83 1.90
N VAL A 121 12.13 -17.71 0.72
CA VAL A 121 11.84 -16.62 -0.23
C VAL A 121 11.06 -17.08 -1.47
N THR A 122 10.83 -18.37 -1.64
CA THR A 122 10.03 -18.95 -2.73
C THR A 122 8.82 -19.70 -2.16
N VAL A 123 7.93 -20.14 -3.01
CA VAL A 123 6.75 -20.93 -2.64
C VAL A 123 6.87 -22.30 -3.29
N ASP A 124 6.73 -23.36 -2.50
CA ASP A 124 6.58 -24.73 -2.98
C ASP A 124 5.11 -25.09 -3.15
N GLY A 125 4.84 -26.26 -3.78
CA GLY A 125 3.47 -26.68 -4.14
C GLY A 125 2.50 -26.73 -2.96
N ASP A 126 2.98 -27.15 -1.80
CA ASP A 126 2.16 -27.31 -0.58
C ASP A 126 1.87 -25.98 0.13
N ASP A 127 2.68 -24.96 -0.12
CA ASP A 127 2.55 -23.62 0.48
C ASP A 127 1.84 -22.63 -0.45
N ALA A 128 1.49 -23.06 -1.68
CA ALA A 128 0.86 -22.20 -2.66
C ALA A 128 -0.49 -21.67 -2.18
N PHE A 129 -0.66 -20.34 -2.23
CA PHE A 129 -1.89 -19.64 -1.84
C PHE A 129 -2.23 -19.75 -0.34
N ASP A 130 -1.26 -20.05 0.54
CA ASP A 130 -1.46 -20.02 2.00
C ASP A 130 -1.48 -18.57 2.53
N TYR A 131 -2.57 -17.87 2.25
CA TYR A 131 -2.76 -16.48 2.72
C TYR A 131 -2.89 -16.36 4.24
N LEU A 132 -3.17 -17.47 4.95
CA LEU A 132 -3.22 -17.46 6.39
C LEU A 132 -1.81 -17.34 6.97
N SER A 133 -0.83 -18.05 6.38
CA SER A 133 0.58 -17.88 6.71
C SER A 133 1.02 -16.43 6.52
N VAL A 134 0.76 -15.84 5.34
CA VAL A 134 1.07 -14.43 5.06
C VAL A 134 0.48 -13.48 6.10
N TYR A 135 -0.79 -13.69 6.45
CA TYR A 135 -1.50 -12.87 7.42
C TYR A 135 -0.83 -12.88 8.80
N PHE A 136 -0.37 -14.06 9.24
CA PHE A 136 0.30 -14.19 10.52
C PHE A 136 1.77 -13.79 10.48
N ASN A 137 2.45 -13.92 9.35
CA ASN A 137 3.83 -13.45 9.19
C ASN A 137 3.97 -11.94 9.39
N VAL A 138 2.97 -11.18 8.94
CA VAL A 138 3.02 -9.71 9.01
C VAL A 138 2.42 -9.12 10.28
N LYS A 139 1.92 -9.94 11.20
CA LYS A 139 1.24 -9.45 12.42
C LYS A 139 2.14 -8.67 13.37
N ASP A 140 3.42 -8.99 13.39
CA ASP A 140 4.45 -8.34 14.22
C ASP A 140 5.36 -7.42 13.37
N ASP A 141 5.05 -7.28 12.08
CA ASP A 141 5.71 -6.32 11.19
C ASP A 141 4.95 -4.98 11.17
N ASN A 142 5.65 -3.91 10.86
CA ASN A 142 5.05 -2.58 10.79
C ASN A 142 4.25 -2.33 9.49
N HIS A 143 3.87 -3.39 8.79
CA HIS A 143 3.20 -3.30 7.49
C HIS A 143 2.01 -4.26 7.41
N PRO A 144 0.84 -3.77 6.97
CA PRO A 144 -0.35 -4.59 6.78
C PRO A 144 -0.24 -5.57 5.60
N PRO A 145 -1.13 -6.58 5.49
CA PRO A 145 -0.92 -7.80 4.72
C PRO A 145 -1.09 -7.69 3.19
N VAL A 146 -1.80 -6.70 2.65
CA VAL A 146 -2.28 -6.75 1.25
C VAL A 146 -1.15 -6.83 0.23
N HIS A 147 -0.07 -6.08 0.42
CA HIS A 147 1.08 -6.16 -0.50
C HIS A 147 1.73 -7.56 -0.51
N PHE A 148 1.92 -8.13 0.67
CA PHE A 148 2.54 -9.46 0.83
C PHE A 148 1.64 -10.57 0.27
N MET A 149 0.32 -10.46 0.43
CA MET A 149 -0.65 -11.38 -0.21
C MET A 149 -0.58 -11.32 -1.73
N LEU A 150 -0.42 -10.13 -2.32
CA LEU A 150 -0.20 -10.00 -3.77
C LEU A 150 1.12 -10.63 -4.19
N LEU A 151 2.19 -10.41 -3.41
CA LEU A 151 3.50 -10.99 -3.69
C LEU A 151 3.47 -12.52 -3.58
N HIS A 152 2.83 -13.05 -2.54
CA HIS A 152 2.58 -14.49 -2.37
C HIS A 152 1.79 -15.08 -3.53
N THR A 153 0.77 -14.36 -4.02
CA THR A 153 0.02 -14.79 -5.21
C THR A 153 0.94 -14.95 -6.41
N MET A 154 1.82 -13.96 -6.66
CA MET A 154 2.78 -14.06 -7.77
C MET A 154 3.79 -15.18 -7.55
N SER A 155 4.31 -15.34 -6.34
CA SER A 155 5.22 -16.43 -6.00
C SER A 155 4.55 -17.81 -6.15
N SER A 156 3.28 -17.94 -5.76
CA SER A 156 2.50 -19.18 -5.91
C SER A 156 2.24 -19.55 -7.37
N LEU A 157 2.01 -18.54 -8.24
CA LEU A 157 1.83 -18.78 -9.68
C LEU A 157 3.12 -19.22 -10.38
N PHE A 158 4.27 -18.89 -9.84
CA PHE A 158 5.59 -19.19 -10.39
C PHE A 158 6.47 -19.93 -9.37
N GLY A 159 5.94 -20.98 -8.76
CA GLY A 159 6.55 -21.75 -7.68
C GLY A 159 8.05 -22.04 -7.86
N GLY A 160 8.81 -22.04 -6.77
CA GLY A 160 10.25 -22.25 -6.75
C GLY A 160 11.09 -21.15 -7.43
N THR A 161 10.47 -20.05 -7.89
CA THR A 161 11.15 -18.99 -8.63
C THR A 161 11.34 -17.76 -7.74
N LEU A 162 12.59 -17.31 -7.60
CA LEU A 162 12.92 -15.99 -7.06
C LEU A 162 13.33 -15.08 -8.22
N SER A 163 12.47 -14.12 -8.58
CA SER A 163 12.70 -13.20 -9.68
C SER A 163 12.24 -11.78 -9.34
N PRO A 164 13.01 -10.73 -9.70
CA PRO A 164 12.57 -9.34 -9.54
C PRO A 164 11.22 -9.05 -10.22
N TRP A 165 10.92 -9.75 -11.30
CA TRP A 165 9.67 -9.58 -12.03
C TRP A 165 8.42 -9.90 -11.19
N LEU A 166 8.49 -10.81 -10.22
CA LEU A 166 7.33 -11.19 -9.40
C LEU A 166 6.77 -9.97 -8.62
N GLY A 167 7.65 -9.24 -7.95
CA GLY A 167 7.23 -8.07 -7.19
C GLY A 167 7.15 -6.79 -8.03
N CYS A 168 8.12 -6.56 -8.94
CA CYS A 168 8.10 -5.38 -9.81
C CYS A 168 6.90 -5.37 -10.76
N PHE A 169 6.38 -6.53 -11.19
CA PHE A 169 5.18 -6.62 -12.01
C PHE A 169 3.94 -6.08 -11.27
N ILE A 170 3.81 -6.36 -9.97
CA ILE A 170 2.75 -5.79 -9.14
C ILE A 170 2.83 -4.26 -9.17
N ASN A 171 4.02 -3.72 -8.95
CA ASN A 171 4.26 -2.27 -8.97
C ASN A 171 4.02 -1.66 -10.37
N LEU A 172 4.38 -2.38 -11.43
CA LEU A 172 4.13 -1.97 -12.82
C LEU A 172 2.63 -1.88 -13.13
N VAL A 173 1.84 -2.87 -12.67
CA VAL A 173 0.36 -2.85 -12.79
C VAL A 173 -0.20 -1.68 -11.99
N CYS A 174 0.25 -1.47 -10.76
CA CYS A 174 -0.14 -0.32 -9.94
C CYS A 174 0.20 1.02 -10.63
N LEU A 175 1.37 1.13 -11.24
CA LEU A 175 1.73 2.30 -12.05
C LEU A 175 0.75 2.49 -13.21
N GLY A 176 0.47 1.44 -13.98
CA GLY A 176 -0.50 1.51 -15.10
C GLY A 176 -1.86 2.04 -14.65
N ILE A 177 -2.38 1.56 -13.53
CA ILE A 177 -3.62 2.06 -12.92
C ILE A 177 -3.47 3.52 -12.49
N THR A 178 -2.35 3.88 -11.87
CA THR A 178 -2.06 5.27 -11.46
C THR A 178 -2.05 6.22 -12.64
N LEU A 179 -1.38 5.87 -13.74
CA LEU A 179 -1.34 6.68 -14.96
C LEU A 179 -2.74 6.86 -15.56
N TRP A 180 -3.54 5.80 -15.59
CA TRP A 180 -4.94 5.90 -16.02
C TRP A 180 -5.76 6.81 -15.11
N LEU A 181 -5.60 6.73 -13.80
CA LEU A 181 -6.25 7.61 -12.83
C LEU A 181 -5.82 9.07 -12.99
N LEU A 182 -4.55 9.32 -13.28
CA LEU A 182 -4.04 10.68 -13.55
C LEU A 182 -4.66 11.29 -14.81
N LEU A 183 -4.83 10.50 -15.89
CA LEU A 183 -5.58 10.95 -17.09
C LEU A 183 -7.02 11.31 -16.74
N ARG A 184 -7.66 10.51 -15.90
CA ARG A 184 -9.04 10.77 -15.45
C ARG A 184 -9.11 12.02 -14.56
N LEU A 185 -8.19 12.17 -13.62
CA LEU A 185 -8.09 13.30 -12.70
C LEU A 185 -7.87 14.61 -13.47
N GLY A 186 -6.99 14.62 -14.46
CA GLY A 186 -6.75 15.79 -15.30
C GLY A 186 -8.05 16.28 -15.97
N ARG A 187 -8.89 15.36 -16.46
CA ARG A 187 -10.20 15.72 -17.05
C ARG A 187 -11.19 16.20 -15.99
N GLN A 188 -11.24 15.56 -14.83
CA GLN A 188 -12.14 15.92 -13.73
C GLN A 188 -11.81 17.33 -13.19
N LEU A 189 -10.53 17.62 -12.98
CA LEU A 189 -10.07 18.93 -12.53
C LEU A 189 -10.34 20.01 -13.57
N ALA A 190 -10.08 19.74 -14.84
CA ALA A 190 -10.40 20.67 -15.91
C ALA A 190 -11.89 20.99 -16.00
N ASP A 191 -12.75 20.02 -15.73
CA ASP A 191 -14.20 20.25 -15.65
C ASP A 191 -14.57 21.17 -14.47
N ILE A 192 -13.96 20.99 -13.31
CA ILE A 192 -14.20 21.80 -12.09
C ILE A 192 -13.75 23.26 -12.33
N PHE A 193 -12.61 23.45 -12.97
CA PHE A 193 -12.05 24.79 -13.26
C PHE A 193 -12.54 25.40 -14.58
N SER A 194 -13.57 24.81 -15.21
CA SER A 194 -14.13 25.28 -16.48
C SER A 194 -13.12 25.33 -17.65
N MET A 195 -12.10 24.48 -17.59
CA MET A 195 -11.03 24.35 -18.59
C MET A 195 -11.12 23.03 -19.37
N ARG A 196 -12.33 22.61 -19.74
CA ARG A 196 -12.61 21.31 -20.39
C ARG A 196 -11.69 20.95 -21.55
N GLU A 197 -11.38 21.91 -22.38
CA GLU A 197 -10.53 21.69 -23.56
C GLU A 197 -9.09 21.33 -23.21
N ARG A 198 -8.59 21.76 -22.03
CA ARG A 198 -7.26 21.48 -21.52
C ARG A 198 -7.17 20.18 -20.67
N GLY A 199 -8.29 19.58 -20.32
CA GLY A 199 -8.33 18.41 -19.42
C GLY A 199 -7.50 17.23 -19.89
N ARG A 200 -7.43 17.01 -21.19
CA ARG A 200 -6.61 15.99 -21.80
C ARG A 200 -5.11 16.32 -21.70
N GLN A 201 -4.75 17.55 -21.97
CA GLN A 201 -3.35 18.01 -21.89
C GLN A 201 -2.84 17.94 -20.46
N LEU A 202 -3.67 18.35 -19.48
CA LEU A 202 -3.37 18.23 -18.05
C LEU A 202 -3.15 16.76 -17.63
N GLY A 203 -4.01 15.86 -18.12
CA GLY A 203 -3.86 14.43 -17.86
C GLY A 203 -2.57 13.84 -18.44
N ILE A 204 -2.24 14.15 -19.71
CA ILE A 204 -1.00 13.70 -20.35
C ILE A 204 0.22 14.29 -19.65
N LEU A 205 0.19 15.57 -19.29
CA LEU A 205 1.27 16.22 -18.55
C LEU A 205 1.50 15.53 -17.20
N ALA A 206 0.44 15.25 -16.43
CA ALA A 206 0.53 14.54 -15.16
C ALA A 206 1.11 13.14 -15.33
N VAL A 207 0.70 12.41 -16.38
CA VAL A 207 1.25 11.08 -16.72
C VAL A 207 2.74 11.14 -17.00
N LEU A 208 3.19 12.09 -17.83
CA LEU A 208 4.60 12.21 -18.18
C LEU A 208 5.45 12.67 -16.98
N LEU A 209 4.99 13.68 -16.23
CA LEU A 209 5.70 14.18 -15.06
C LEU A 209 5.84 13.09 -13.98
N TYR A 210 4.80 12.34 -13.70
CA TYR A 210 4.84 11.27 -12.71
C TYR A 210 5.56 10.03 -13.28
N GLY A 211 5.11 9.54 -14.44
CA GLY A 211 5.58 8.27 -15.00
C GLY A 211 7.03 8.27 -15.46
N LEU A 212 7.61 9.43 -15.79
CA LEU A 212 9.04 9.56 -16.14
C LEU A 212 9.89 10.04 -14.96
N SER A 213 9.31 10.23 -13.78
CA SER A 213 10.05 10.66 -12.60
C SER A 213 10.96 9.56 -12.06
N THR A 214 12.09 9.95 -11.49
CA THR A 214 12.98 9.01 -10.77
C THR A 214 12.27 8.38 -9.57
N GLY A 215 11.32 9.08 -8.96
CA GLY A 215 10.48 8.57 -7.88
C GLY A 215 9.60 7.41 -8.34
N ALA A 216 8.93 7.52 -9.49
CA ALA A 216 8.13 6.44 -10.05
C ALA A 216 9.02 5.24 -10.43
N LEU A 217 10.19 5.47 -11.04
CA LEU A 217 11.14 4.41 -11.37
C LEU A 217 11.60 3.68 -10.10
N ALA A 218 12.05 4.41 -9.09
CA ALA A 218 12.47 3.82 -7.81
C ALA A 218 11.33 3.02 -7.16
N THR A 219 10.10 3.52 -7.22
CA THR A 219 8.92 2.85 -6.65
C THR A 219 8.57 1.56 -7.40
N VAL A 220 8.73 1.54 -8.73
CA VAL A 220 8.48 0.32 -9.54
C VAL A 220 9.55 -0.73 -9.31
N LEU A 221 10.81 -0.32 -9.22
CA LEU A 221 11.95 -1.23 -9.06
C LEU A 221 12.10 -1.78 -7.64
N LEU A 222 11.58 -1.11 -6.63
CA LEU A 222 11.63 -1.56 -5.24
C LEU A 222 10.43 -2.47 -4.94
N ILE A 223 10.69 -3.74 -4.62
CA ILE A 223 9.65 -4.75 -4.30
C ILE A 223 9.13 -4.51 -2.89
N ARG A 224 8.38 -3.42 -2.74
CA ARG A 224 7.71 -2.98 -1.50
C ARG A 224 6.34 -2.40 -1.84
N MET A 225 5.53 -2.17 -0.83
CA MET A 225 4.14 -1.71 -0.93
C MET A 225 3.96 -0.30 -1.51
N TYR A 226 5.02 0.44 -1.79
CA TYR A 226 4.93 1.86 -2.17
C TYR A 226 4.26 2.11 -3.52
N GLY A 227 4.41 1.19 -4.49
CA GLY A 227 3.69 1.25 -5.76
C GLY A 227 2.17 1.14 -5.57
N LEU A 228 1.75 0.18 -4.77
CA LEU A 228 0.34 -0.02 -4.42
C LEU A 228 -0.20 1.14 -3.57
N LEU A 229 0.57 1.63 -2.60
CA LEU A 229 0.23 2.79 -1.78
C LEU A 229 -0.04 4.02 -2.65
N SER A 230 0.88 4.35 -3.57
CA SER A 230 0.74 5.49 -4.48
C SER A 230 -0.50 5.37 -5.35
N CYS A 231 -0.77 4.18 -5.87
CA CYS A 231 -1.97 3.88 -6.64
C CYS A 231 -3.25 4.13 -5.83
N LEU A 232 -3.30 3.66 -4.59
CA LEU A 232 -4.47 3.82 -3.71
C LEU A 232 -4.65 5.26 -3.23
N CYS A 233 -3.57 6.03 -3.03
CA CYS A 233 -3.65 7.46 -2.75
C CYS A 233 -4.28 8.22 -3.92
N VAL A 234 -3.84 7.96 -5.16
CA VAL A 234 -4.40 8.60 -6.35
C VAL A 234 -5.84 8.13 -6.60
N ALA A 235 -6.13 6.85 -6.34
CA ALA A 235 -7.50 6.32 -6.42
C ALA A 235 -8.44 7.01 -5.43
N LEU A 236 -8.00 7.18 -4.17
CA LEU A 236 -8.77 7.87 -3.15
C LEU A 236 -9.05 9.32 -3.54
N LEU A 237 -8.04 10.05 -4.04
CA LEU A 237 -8.20 11.41 -4.56
C LEU A 237 -9.21 11.45 -5.72
N SER A 238 -9.08 10.54 -6.68
CA SER A 238 -9.97 10.48 -7.84
C SER A 238 -11.44 10.27 -7.43
N VAL A 239 -11.69 9.41 -6.44
CA VAL A 239 -13.03 9.18 -5.88
C VAL A 239 -13.54 10.43 -5.18
N HIS A 240 -12.71 11.14 -4.41
CA HIS A 240 -13.12 12.38 -3.75
C HIS A 240 -13.46 13.48 -4.74
N VAL A 241 -12.61 13.69 -5.76
CA VAL A 241 -12.83 14.70 -6.80
C VAL A 241 -14.11 14.41 -7.59
N GLU A 242 -14.38 13.15 -7.94
CA GLU A 242 -15.61 12.74 -8.61
C GLU A 242 -16.84 13.05 -7.76
N LYS A 243 -16.83 12.63 -6.50
CA LYS A 243 -17.94 12.86 -5.57
C LYS A 243 -18.14 14.33 -5.24
N TRP A 244 -17.05 15.10 -5.20
CA TRP A 244 -17.11 16.55 -5.04
C TRP A 244 -17.82 17.22 -6.20
N LYS A 245 -17.41 16.88 -7.42
CA LYS A 245 -17.97 17.39 -8.67
C LYS A 245 -19.45 17.06 -8.81
N ASP A 246 -19.83 15.81 -8.52
CA ASP A 246 -21.19 15.31 -8.77
C ASP A 246 -22.13 15.51 -7.58
N HIS A 247 -21.73 16.22 -6.53
CA HIS A 247 -22.48 16.33 -5.27
C HIS A 247 -22.92 14.95 -4.74
N GLY A 248 -22.04 13.97 -4.83
CA GLY A 248 -22.37 12.54 -4.69
C GLY A 248 -21.97 11.90 -3.36
N PHE A 249 -21.58 12.67 -2.32
CA PHE A 249 -21.24 12.09 -1.02
C PHE A 249 -22.44 11.53 -0.25
N ASP A 250 -23.66 11.90 -0.62
CA ASP A 250 -24.90 11.33 -0.07
C ASP A 250 -25.32 10.02 -0.74
N ARG A 251 -24.64 9.60 -1.78
CA ARG A 251 -24.87 8.35 -2.50
C ARG A 251 -24.05 7.20 -1.91
N LYS A 252 -24.22 5.98 -2.46
CA LYS A 252 -23.46 4.80 -2.05
C LYS A 252 -21.94 5.06 -2.14
N ASN A 253 -21.26 4.94 -0.99
CA ASN A 253 -19.82 5.21 -0.85
C ASN A 253 -18.97 3.93 -0.89
N LYS A 254 -19.44 2.85 -1.57
CA LYS A 254 -18.72 1.57 -1.61
C LYS A 254 -17.28 1.70 -2.11
N GLY A 255 -17.07 2.45 -3.21
CA GLY A 255 -15.72 2.66 -3.75
C GLY A 255 -14.82 3.46 -2.80
N LEU A 256 -15.36 4.49 -2.14
CA LEU A 256 -14.66 5.25 -1.11
C LEU A 256 -14.21 4.35 0.04
N ILE A 257 -15.13 3.55 0.59
CA ILE A 257 -14.87 2.61 1.68
C ILE A 257 -13.83 1.58 1.24
N ALA A 258 -14.01 0.94 0.08
CA ALA A 258 -13.10 -0.08 -0.40
C ALA A 258 -11.66 0.42 -0.58
N VAL A 259 -11.48 1.59 -1.23
CA VAL A 259 -10.14 2.17 -1.43
C VAL A 259 -9.52 2.58 -0.09
N THR A 260 -10.31 3.11 0.85
CA THR A 260 -9.82 3.47 2.19
C THR A 260 -9.37 2.24 2.97
N VAL A 261 -10.16 1.16 2.96
CA VAL A 261 -9.79 -0.11 3.62
C VAL A 261 -8.55 -0.71 2.99
N LEU A 262 -8.49 -0.81 1.66
CA LEU A 262 -7.31 -1.34 0.96
C LEU A 262 -6.05 -0.50 1.22
N GLY A 263 -6.17 0.82 1.26
CA GLY A 263 -5.06 1.71 1.57
C GLY A 263 -4.52 1.51 2.99
N PHE A 264 -5.41 1.40 3.97
CA PHE A 264 -5.05 1.07 5.34
C PHE A 264 -4.37 -0.30 5.44
N LEU A 265 -4.91 -1.32 4.77
CA LEU A 265 -4.37 -2.68 4.76
C LEU A 265 -3.11 -2.84 3.89
N THR A 266 -2.67 -1.77 3.22
CA THR A 266 -1.43 -1.76 2.42
C THR A 266 -0.27 -1.14 3.20
N GLN A 267 -0.49 0.02 3.84
CA GLN A 267 0.56 0.75 4.56
C GLN A 267 -0.05 1.79 5.50
N TYR A 268 0.44 1.88 6.74
CA TYR A 268 -0.07 2.83 7.73
C TYR A 268 0.17 4.30 7.37
N PHE A 269 1.18 4.62 6.58
CA PHE A 269 1.39 5.98 6.06
C PHE A 269 0.21 6.49 5.21
N PHE A 270 -0.60 5.60 4.66
CA PHE A 270 -1.86 5.96 4.02
C PHE A 270 -2.80 6.75 4.94
N LEU A 271 -2.77 6.49 6.25
CA LEU A 271 -3.62 7.16 7.22
C LEU A 271 -3.37 8.68 7.25
N PHE A 272 -2.11 9.13 7.19
CA PHE A 272 -1.79 10.55 7.15
C PHE A 272 -2.44 11.24 5.94
N TYR A 273 -2.29 10.63 4.78
CA TYR A 273 -2.92 11.13 3.56
C TYR A 273 -4.44 11.10 3.64
N CYS A 274 -5.00 9.99 4.11
CA CYS A 274 -6.44 9.78 4.24
C CYS A 274 -7.08 10.79 5.22
N ILE A 275 -6.46 11.00 6.39
CA ILE A 275 -6.94 11.94 7.41
C ILE A 275 -6.91 13.37 6.86
N LEU A 276 -5.81 13.78 6.21
CA LEU A 276 -5.71 15.12 5.62
C LEU A 276 -6.78 15.35 4.55
N LEU A 277 -6.93 14.39 3.63
CA LEU A 277 -7.95 14.49 2.57
C LEU A 277 -9.36 14.48 3.14
N ALA A 278 -9.60 13.68 4.19
CA ALA A 278 -10.88 13.64 4.91
C ALA A 278 -11.18 14.98 5.60
N ALA A 279 -10.19 15.57 6.26
CA ALA A 279 -10.36 16.86 6.93
C ALA A 279 -10.68 17.98 5.93
N VAL A 280 -9.95 18.05 4.81
CA VAL A 280 -10.21 19.04 3.74
C VAL A 280 -11.60 18.84 3.15
N THR A 281 -12.00 17.60 2.88
CA THR A 281 -13.33 17.27 2.35
C THR A 281 -14.44 17.66 3.34
N ALA A 282 -14.27 17.29 4.61
CA ALA A 282 -15.25 17.61 5.65
C ALA A 282 -15.39 19.13 5.85
N ALA A 283 -14.28 19.86 5.90
CA ALA A 283 -14.26 21.32 5.99
C ALA A 283 -14.98 21.97 4.79
N GLY A 284 -14.69 21.51 3.57
CA GLY A 284 -15.35 21.99 2.38
C GLY A 284 -16.86 21.72 2.35
N LEU A 285 -17.28 20.52 2.77
CA LEU A 285 -18.72 20.18 2.89
C LEU A 285 -19.42 21.02 3.96
N LEU A 286 -18.74 21.31 5.08
CA LEU A 286 -19.24 22.16 6.14
C LEU A 286 -19.39 23.62 5.67
N CYS A 287 -18.36 24.20 5.08
CA CYS A 287 -18.39 25.57 4.51
C CYS A 287 -19.43 25.71 3.41
N GLY A 288 -19.62 24.67 2.59
CA GLY A 288 -20.68 24.61 1.58
C GLY A 288 -22.08 24.34 2.12
N LYS A 289 -22.25 24.23 3.44
CA LYS A 289 -23.53 23.90 4.13
C LYS A 289 -24.16 22.59 3.64
N ARG A 290 -23.35 21.65 3.16
CA ARG A 290 -23.75 20.32 2.69
C ARG A 290 -23.80 19.30 3.83
N THR A 291 -24.54 19.61 4.89
CA THR A 291 -24.53 18.89 6.17
C THR A 291 -24.95 17.42 6.04
N ARG A 292 -25.95 17.12 5.19
CA ARG A 292 -26.36 15.73 4.93
C ARG A 292 -25.23 14.91 4.33
N GLU A 293 -24.53 15.44 3.34
CA GLU A 293 -23.41 14.77 2.70
C GLU A 293 -22.23 14.59 3.66
N LEU A 294 -21.96 15.61 4.50
CA LEU A 294 -20.95 15.54 5.54
C LEU A 294 -21.19 14.36 6.51
N TRP A 295 -22.41 14.21 7.00
CA TRP A 295 -22.74 13.11 7.93
C TRP A 295 -22.63 11.73 7.28
N ILE A 296 -23.08 11.58 6.04
CA ILE A 296 -22.95 10.31 5.31
C ILE A 296 -21.47 10.01 5.00
N TYR A 297 -20.70 11.04 4.65
CA TYR A 297 -19.27 10.91 4.44
C TYR A 297 -18.55 10.46 5.71
N ILE A 298 -18.76 11.12 6.84
CA ILE A 298 -18.16 10.76 8.13
C ILE A 298 -18.50 9.31 8.50
N ARG A 299 -19.76 8.91 8.38
CA ARG A 299 -20.19 7.52 8.63
C ARG A 299 -19.46 6.53 7.72
N SER A 300 -19.24 6.88 6.46
CA SER A 300 -18.52 6.03 5.51
C SER A 300 -17.05 5.87 5.88
N MET A 301 -16.40 6.93 6.34
CA MET A 301 -15.01 6.89 6.81
C MET A 301 -14.88 6.09 8.12
N ILE A 302 -15.80 6.27 9.07
CA ILE A 302 -15.84 5.45 10.29
C ILE A 302 -16.06 3.98 9.94
N LEU A 303 -16.98 3.67 9.04
CA LEU A 303 -17.22 2.29 8.60
C LEU A 303 -15.96 1.69 7.95
N ALA A 304 -15.24 2.45 7.13
CA ALA A 304 -13.99 1.99 6.54
C ALA A 304 -12.93 1.69 7.62
N ALA A 305 -12.80 2.55 8.64
CA ALA A 305 -11.89 2.33 9.76
C ALA A 305 -12.27 1.07 10.56
N VAL A 306 -13.54 0.88 10.85
CA VAL A 306 -14.04 -0.32 11.56
C VAL A 306 -13.77 -1.59 10.76
N ILE A 307 -14.04 -1.57 9.45
CA ILE A 307 -13.75 -2.74 8.57
C ILE A 307 -12.25 -3.01 8.53
N GLY A 308 -11.42 -1.98 8.34
CA GLY A 308 -9.96 -2.14 8.30
C GLY A 308 -9.41 -2.76 9.58
N LEU A 309 -9.81 -2.25 10.74
CA LEU A 309 -9.41 -2.78 12.04
C LEU A 309 -9.97 -4.19 12.32
N ALA A 310 -11.16 -4.49 11.84
CA ALA A 310 -11.74 -5.83 11.98
C ALA A 310 -10.98 -6.86 11.10
N LEU A 311 -10.53 -6.44 9.91
CA LEU A 311 -9.75 -7.29 9.00
C LEU A 311 -8.31 -7.47 9.44
N PHE A 312 -7.71 -6.51 10.13
CA PHE A 312 -6.35 -6.58 10.65
C PHE A 312 -6.24 -5.90 12.04
N PRO A 313 -6.67 -6.57 13.11
CA PRO A 313 -6.70 -6.00 14.45
C PRO A 313 -5.31 -5.76 15.04
N PHE A 314 -4.28 -6.42 14.53
CA PHE A 314 -2.88 -6.23 14.95
C PHE A 314 -2.38 -4.81 14.68
N ALA A 315 -2.99 -4.11 13.73
CA ALA A 315 -2.66 -2.71 13.40
C ALA A 315 -2.67 -1.77 14.63
N VAL A 316 -3.49 -2.05 15.65
CA VAL A 316 -3.52 -1.26 16.88
C VAL A 316 -2.22 -1.41 17.66
N ALA A 317 -1.72 -2.64 17.81
CA ALA A 317 -0.45 -2.89 18.46
C ALA A 317 0.72 -2.31 17.64
N ASP A 318 0.72 -2.49 16.33
CA ASP A 318 1.77 -1.99 15.44
C ASP A 318 1.92 -0.47 15.48
N VAL A 319 0.80 0.26 15.51
CA VAL A 319 0.81 1.74 15.52
C VAL A 319 1.17 2.29 16.90
N PHE A 320 0.70 1.67 17.99
CA PHE A 320 0.86 2.22 19.34
C PHE A 320 2.01 1.61 20.14
N SER A 321 2.47 0.41 19.81
CA SER A 321 3.49 -0.31 20.58
C SER A 321 4.80 -0.50 19.81
N SER A 322 4.83 -0.27 18.49
CA SER A 322 6.07 -0.36 17.71
C SER A 322 6.97 0.85 17.94
N GLY A 323 8.28 0.66 17.86
CA GLY A 323 9.25 1.75 17.99
C GLY A 323 9.01 2.90 16.99
N ARG A 324 8.54 2.60 15.77
CA ARG A 324 8.20 3.63 14.76
C ARG A 324 6.90 4.36 15.09
N GLY A 325 5.93 3.68 15.67
CA GLY A 325 4.67 4.29 16.09
C GLY A 325 4.88 5.25 17.25
N THR A 326 5.62 4.83 18.28
CA THR A 326 5.99 5.67 19.42
C THR A 326 6.83 6.88 19.01
N GLU A 327 7.83 6.71 18.12
CA GLU A 327 8.61 7.82 17.57
C GLU A 327 7.74 8.83 16.81
N ALA A 328 6.77 8.37 16.03
CA ALA A 328 5.83 9.25 15.33
C ALA A 328 4.96 10.06 16.31
N LEU A 329 4.48 9.44 17.38
CA LEU A 329 3.71 10.09 18.43
C LEU A 329 4.55 11.08 19.22
N ASP A 330 5.79 10.74 19.58
CA ASP A 330 6.73 11.62 20.27
C ASP A 330 7.09 12.85 19.40
N ASN A 331 7.29 12.64 18.10
CA ASN A 331 7.50 13.72 17.14
C ASN A 331 6.28 14.66 17.03
N LEU A 332 5.06 14.14 17.10
CA LEU A 332 3.85 14.96 17.15
C LEU A 332 3.73 15.72 18.46
N ALA A 333 4.08 15.10 19.58
CA ALA A 333 4.03 15.71 20.92
C ALA A 333 5.12 16.78 21.14
N SER A 334 6.26 16.68 20.45
CA SER A 334 7.39 17.62 20.58
C SER A 334 7.11 19.04 20.05
N GLY A 335 5.93 19.28 19.50
CA GLY A 335 5.46 20.59 19.06
C GLY A 335 5.89 20.98 17.65
N PHE A 336 5.38 22.14 17.18
CA PHE A 336 5.55 22.59 15.79
C PHE A 336 6.87 23.34 15.52
N SER A 337 7.81 23.38 16.48
CA SER A 337 9.10 24.04 16.31
C SER A 337 9.91 23.39 15.18
N GLY A 338 10.31 24.16 14.18
CA GLY A 338 11.12 23.69 13.05
C GLY A 338 10.34 23.02 11.90
N TYR A 339 9.02 22.85 12.01
CA TYR A 339 8.20 22.21 10.95
C TYR A 339 8.29 22.94 9.61
N GLY A 340 8.33 24.29 9.62
CA GLY A 340 8.48 25.07 8.38
C GLY A 340 9.75 24.74 7.60
N ALA A 341 10.89 24.63 8.30
CA ALA A 341 12.15 24.26 7.69
C ALA A 341 12.15 22.80 7.18
N ARG A 342 11.58 21.88 7.94
CA ARG A 342 11.40 20.47 7.53
C ARG A 342 10.49 20.35 6.30
N LEU A 343 9.36 21.08 6.28
CA LEU A 343 8.44 21.11 5.15
C LEU A 343 9.11 21.65 3.87
N LEU A 344 9.88 22.72 4.00
CA LEU A 344 10.62 23.30 2.88
C LEU A 344 11.70 22.33 2.36
N SER A 345 12.46 21.69 3.26
CA SER A 345 13.44 20.66 2.90
C SER A 345 12.77 19.49 2.19
N PHE A 346 11.64 19.01 2.70
CA PHE A 346 10.87 17.94 2.08
C PHE A 346 10.35 18.35 0.71
N ALA A 347 9.77 19.53 0.57
CA ALA A 347 9.30 20.04 -0.72
C ALA A 347 10.45 20.15 -1.75
N LYS A 348 11.64 20.55 -1.31
CA LYS A 348 12.83 20.56 -2.17
C LYS A 348 13.22 19.15 -2.62
N ILE A 349 13.27 18.18 -1.71
CA ILE A 349 13.59 16.78 -2.04
C ILE A 349 12.56 16.23 -3.03
N VAL A 350 11.27 16.46 -2.81
CA VAL A 350 10.19 16.03 -3.71
C VAL A 350 10.37 16.65 -5.09
N ALA A 351 10.61 17.98 -5.17
CA ALA A 351 10.82 18.66 -6.44
C ALA A 351 12.05 18.15 -7.18
N ASP A 352 13.16 17.91 -6.48
CA ASP A 352 14.40 17.37 -7.08
C ASP A 352 14.19 15.94 -7.61
N ARG A 353 13.41 15.12 -6.91
CA ARG A 353 13.16 13.71 -7.27
C ARG A 353 12.05 13.52 -8.30
N THR A 354 11.13 14.47 -8.43
CA THR A 354 10.01 14.34 -9.37
C THR A 354 10.24 15.12 -10.67
N VAL A 355 10.70 16.36 -10.58
CA VAL A 355 10.80 17.28 -11.73
C VAL A 355 12.20 17.85 -11.96
N GLY A 356 13.20 17.38 -11.25
CA GLY A 356 14.59 17.82 -11.42
C GLY A 356 14.90 19.17 -10.78
N GLY A 357 14.08 19.62 -9.81
CA GLY A 357 14.33 20.80 -9.01
C GLY A 357 13.18 21.82 -8.97
N LEU A 358 13.24 22.73 -7.99
CA LEU A 358 12.18 23.71 -7.75
C LEU A 358 11.95 24.67 -8.93
N LEU A 359 13.01 25.02 -9.65
CA LEU A 359 12.90 25.92 -10.81
C LEU A 359 12.15 25.25 -11.96
N LEU A 360 12.44 23.97 -12.23
CA LEU A 360 11.72 23.21 -13.25
C LEU A 360 10.27 22.95 -12.82
N ALA A 361 10.05 22.65 -11.53
CA ALA A 361 8.69 22.54 -10.99
C ALA A 361 7.90 23.83 -11.16
N ALA A 362 8.50 24.98 -10.84
CA ALA A 362 7.88 26.30 -11.03
C ALA A 362 7.60 26.61 -12.50
N ALA A 363 8.53 26.27 -13.41
CA ALA A 363 8.35 26.43 -14.85
C ALA A 363 7.22 25.55 -15.39
N CYS A 364 7.10 24.30 -14.95
CA CYS A 364 6.00 23.39 -15.29
C CYS A 364 4.65 23.94 -14.79
N LEU A 365 4.58 24.43 -13.56
CA LEU A 365 3.38 25.05 -12.98
C LEU A 365 2.98 26.31 -13.75
N ALA A 366 3.94 27.20 -14.07
CA ALA A 366 3.69 28.39 -14.88
C ALA A 366 3.17 28.03 -16.27
N GLY A 367 3.74 27.02 -16.93
CA GLY A 367 3.28 26.54 -18.23
C GLY A 367 1.90 25.88 -18.23
N VAL A 368 1.39 25.45 -17.06
CA VAL A 368 0.02 24.93 -16.90
C VAL A 368 -0.99 26.07 -16.69
N VAL A 369 -0.57 27.18 -16.08
CA VAL A 369 -1.43 28.34 -15.75
C VAL A 369 -1.57 29.29 -16.95
N LEU A 370 -0.53 29.42 -17.77
CA LEU A 370 -0.53 30.21 -19.01
C LEU A 370 -1.13 29.42 -20.17
#